data_12e5cbb174aba9180af24dc7d3d474c5
#
_entry.id   12e5cbb174aba9180af24dc7d3d474c5
#
_cell.length_a   1.000
_cell.length_b   1.000
_cell.length_c   1.000
_cell.angle_alpha   90.00
_cell.angle_beta   90.00
_cell.angle_gamma   90.00
#
_symmetry.space_group_name_H-M   'P 1'
#
loop_
_entity.id
_entity.type
_entity.pdbx_description
1 polymer ?
#
loop_
_entity_poly.entity_id
_entity_poly.type
_entity_poly.pdbx_seq_one_letter_code
_entity_poly.pdbx_strand_id
1 'polypeptide(L)'
;LIGSLSGLAAAGLVGGWQSRRILQHRARAPGRRVMQPDEELLRFHSALGRAQRPDHGQALDAALRAIARHHHRTGTPLAPLSDAVLEPEAVVFHWAESPGFPPEPFEGSGEVWRLSLDNAATLPPDATDPVAFPALVSLGTGIGAETVLVDVERSGVLGVAADHPELQHATIAAMAVELACASWAAEVRVTVVGGDGRLIRAAGGDRVQVMNDPESALVRIRCRHAERAAALGQEELREL
;
A
#
# COMPACT_ATOMS: atom_id res chain seq x y z
N LEU A 1 -6.23 10.57 -16.06
CA LEU A 1 -6.08 10.20 -14.65
C LEU A 1 -6.19 8.68 -14.43
N ILE A 2 -7.07 7.98 -15.17
CA ILE A 2 -7.29 6.53 -14.97
C ILE A 2 -6.13 5.68 -15.53
N GLY A 3 -5.42 6.16 -16.53
CA GLY A 3 -4.30 5.42 -17.15
C GLY A 3 -3.03 5.32 -16.29
N SER A 4 -2.94 6.08 -15.19
CA SER A 4 -1.79 6.08 -14.27
C SER A 4 -2.06 5.35 -12.95
N LEU A 5 -3.30 4.94 -12.67
CA LEU A 5 -3.61 4.16 -11.48
C LEU A 5 -3.22 2.70 -11.70
N SER A 6 -2.38 2.17 -10.82
CA SER A 6 -2.09 0.74 -10.78
C SER A 6 -3.34 -0.08 -10.46
N GLY A 7 -3.36 -1.34 -10.86
CA GLY A 7 -4.45 -2.25 -10.50
C GLY A 7 -4.63 -2.41 -8.99
N LEU A 8 -3.55 -2.22 -8.21
CA LEU A 8 -3.57 -2.25 -6.75
C LEU A 8 -4.23 -1.01 -6.15
N ALA A 9 -3.88 0.18 -6.64
CA ALA A 9 -4.53 1.42 -6.21
C ALA A 9 -6.03 1.41 -6.55
N ALA A 10 -6.39 0.88 -7.72
CA ALA A 10 -7.78 0.69 -8.12
C ALA A 10 -8.52 -0.28 -7.18
N ALA A 11 -7.91 -1.40 -6.81
CA ALA A 11 -8.47 -2.37 -5.88
C ALA A 11 -8.67 -1.76 -4.49
N GLY A 12 -7.69 -1.04 -3.98
CA GLY A 12 -7.75 -0.33 -2.70
C GLY A 12 -8.88 0.71 -2.67
N LEU A 13 -9.02 1.52 -3.70
CA LEU A 13 -10.09 2.52 -3.81
C LEU A 13 -11.48 1.89 -3.78
N VAL A 14 -11.71 0.85 -4.57
CA VAL A 14 -13.02 0.21 -4.63
C VAL A 14 -13.33 -0.51 -3.32
N GLY A 15 -12.35 -1.21 -2.72
CA GLY A 15 -12.50 -1.84 -1.41
C GLY A 15 -12.80 -0.82 -0.31
N GLY A 16 -12.08 0.28 -0.26
CA GLY A 16 -12.31 1.37 0.69
C GLY A 16 -13.69 2.02 0.53
N TRP A 17 -14.14 2.23 -0.69
CA TRP A 17 -15.48 2.77 -0.96
C TRP A 17 -16.60 1.79 -0.60
N GLN A 18 -16.43 0.50 -0.88
CA GLN A 18 -17.40 -0.52 -0.50
C GLN A 18 -17.54 -0.59 1.03
N SER A 19 -16.45 -0.60 1.76
CA SER A 19 -16.45 -0.62 3.22
C SER A 19 -17.14 0.61 3.80
N ARG A 20 -16.84 1.82 3.28
CA ARG A 20 -17.51 3.06 3.70
C ARG A 20 -19.01 3.04 3.37
N ARG A 21 -19.39 2.52 2.21
CA ARG A 21 -20.79 2.42 1.82
C ARG A 21 -21.56 1.50 2.78
N ILE A 22 -20.97 0.38 3.20
CA ILE A 22 -21.54 -0.51 4.20
C ILE A 22 -21.71 0.22 5.54
N LEU A 23 -20.70 0.96 6.00
CA LEU A 23 -20.77 1.73 7.23
C LEU A 23 -21.82 2.84 7.15
N GLN A 24 -21.91 3.57 6.04
CA GLN A 24 -22.94 4.58 5.82
C GLN A 24 -24.35 3.97 5.80
N HIS A 25 -24.51 2.78 5.21
CA HIS A 25 -25.79 2.08 5.24
C HIS A 25 -26.17 1.64 6.66
N ARG A 26 -25.23 1.21 7.48
CA ARG A 26 -25.46 0.83 8.88
C ARG A 26 -25.75 2.03 9.80
N ALA A 27 -25.10 3.16 9.55
CA ALA A 27 -25.28 4.39 10.36
C ALA A 27 -26.46 5.25 9.88
N ARG A 28 -27.22 4.81 8.89
CA ARG A 28 -28.27 5.59 8.25
C ARG A 28 -29.50 5.71 9.12
N ALA A 29 -29.95 6.96 9.33
CA ALA A 29 -31.25 7.22 9.94
C ALA A 29 -32.41 6.75 9.03
N PRO A 30 -33.47 6.16 9.58
CA PRO A 30 -34.64 5.75 8.80
C PRO A 30 -35.22 6.89 7.96
N GLY A 31 -35.54 6.63 6.69
CA GLY A 31 -36.18 7.58 5.79
C GLY A 31 -35.26 8.50 4.98
N ARG A 32 -33.93 8.50 5.18
CA ARG A 32 -33.01 9.28 4.34
C ARG A 32 -32.51 8.43 3.14
N ARG A 33 -32.53 9.03 1.94
CA ARG A 33 -31.91 8.42 0.75
C ARG A 33 -30.39 8.74 0.73
N VAL A 34 -29.60 7.77 0.34
CA VAL A 34 -28.17 8.01 0.01
C VAL A 34 -28.16 8.76 -1.31
N MET A 35 -27.39 9.86 -1.37
CA MET A 35 -27.20 10.62 -2.59
C MET A 35 -26.61 9.71 -3.67
N GLN A 36 -27.24 9.61 -4.83
CA GLN A 36 -26.68 8.86 -5.94
C GLN A 36 -25.45 9.60 -6.47
N PRO A 37 -24.35 8.88 -6.73
CA PRO A 37 -23.18 9.50 -7.36
C PRO A 37 -23.56 10.04 -8.75
N ASP A 38 -22.90 11.11 -9.16
CA ASP A 38 -23.04 11.63 -10.51
C ASP A 38 -22.51 10.63 -11.57
N GLU A 39 -22.84 10.87 -12.82
CA GLU A 39 -22.50 9.96 -13.92
C GLU A 39 -20.98 9.84 -14.12
N GLU A 40 -20.24 10.90 -13.86
CA GLU A 40 -18.78 10.94 -13.94
C GLU A 40 -18.16 10.02 -12.88
N LEU A 41 -18.65 10.09 -11.66
CA LEU A 41 -18.21 9.23 -10.56
C LEU A 41 -18.57 7.75 -10.80
N LEU A 42 -19.73 7.48 -11.41
CA LEU A 42 -20.11 6.12 -11.81
C LEU A 42 -19.22 5.56 -12.93
N ARG A 43 -18.87 6.39 -13.93
CA ARG A 43 -17.91 6.01 -14.98
C ARG A 43 -16.53 5.72 -14.40
N PHE A 44 -16.06 6.60 -13.51
CA PHE A 44 -14.80 6.43 -12.80
C PHE A 44 -14.79 5.13 -11.98
N HIS A 45 -15.83 4.87 -11.20
CA HIS A 45 -15.98 3.64 -10.43
C HIS A 45 -15.96 2.38 -11.33
N SER A 46 -16.66 2.43 -12.47
CA SER A 46 -16.67 1.32 -13.42
C SER A 46 -15.31 1.09 -14.08
N ALA A 47 -14.55 2.15 -14.33
CA ALA A 47 -13.21 2.05 -14.88
C ALA A 47 -12.23 1.49 -13.84
N LEU A 48 -12.33 1.92 -12.58
CA LEU A 48 -11.58 1.33 -11.46
C LEU A 48 -11.89 -0.15 -11.29
N GLY A 49 -13.17 -0.53 -11.34
CA GLY A 49 -13.58 -1.94 -11.22
C GLY A 49 -12.97 -2.85 -12.30
N ARG A 50 -12.75 -2.32 -13.50
CA ARG A 50 -12.08 -3.05 -14.59
C ARG A 50 -10.56 -3.13 -14.44
N ALA A 51 -9.97 -2.16 -13.77
CA ALA A 51 -8.52 -2.12 -13.51
C ALA A 51 -8.12 -2.92 -12.26
N GLN A 52 -9.11 -3.38 -11.47
CA GLN A 52 -8.83 -4.13 -10.25
C GLN A 52 -8.10 -5.44 -10.50
N ARG A 53 -7.10 -5.69 -9.64
CA ARG A 53 -6.44 -6.97 -9.47
C ARG A 53 -6.46 -7.37 -8.00
N PRO A 54 -7.62 -7.73 -7.45
CA PRO A 54 -7.77 -8.02 -6.01
C PRO A 54 -6.89 -9.18 -5.57
N ASP A 55 -6.72 -10.20 -6.41
CA ASP A 55 -5.92 -11.38 -6.12
C ASP A 55 -4.44 -11.02 -5.91
N HIS A 56 -3.90 -10.09 -6.70
CA HIS A 56 -2.53 -9.61 -6.53
C HIS A 56 -2.34 -8.83 -5.23
N GLY A 57 -3.32 -8.00 -4.84
CA GLY A 57 -3.26 -7.27 -3.58
C GLY A 57 -3.30 -8.19 -2.36
N GLN A 58 -4.14 -9.22 -2.40
CA GLN A 58 -4.22 -10.24 -1.35
C GLN A 58 -2.95 -11.08 -1.30
N ALA A 59 -2.44 -11.51 -2.45
CA ALA A 59 -1.21 -12.29 -2.54
C ALA A 59 -0.01 -11.50 -2.02
N LEU A 60 0.09 -10.22 -2.36
CA LEU A 60 1.14 -9.34 -1.85
C LEU A 60 1.07 -9.19 -0.33
N ASP A 61 -0.10 -8.89 0.23
CA ASP A 61 -0.28 -8.78 1.69
C ASP A 61 0.10 -10.09 2.41
N ALA A 62 -0.37 -11.23 1.91
CA ALA A 62 -0.04 -12.54 2.47
C ALA A 62 1.46 -12.84 2.39
N ALA A 63 2.09 -12.52 1.26
CA ALA A 63 3.54 -12.69 1.06
C ALA A 63 4.36 -11.84 2.05
N LEU A 64 4.02 -10.55 2.19
CA LEU A 64 4.73 -9.64 3.09
C LEU A 64 4.62 -10.07 4.56
N ARG A 65 3.47 -10.57 4.98
CA ARG A 65 3.28 -11.14 6.32
C ARG A 65 4.05 -12.44 6.51
N ALA A 66 4.08 -13.32 5.50
CA ALA A 66 4.85 -14.56 5.57
C ALA A 66 6.36 -14.30 5.66
N ILE A 67 6.86 -13.31 4.93
CA ILE A 67 8.26 -12.85 5.03
C ILE A 67 8.54 -12.33 6.44
N ALA A 68 7.70 -11.45 6.99
CA ALA A 68 7.88 -10.90 8.32
C ALA A 68 7.88 -12.00 9.39
N ARG A 69 6.92 -12.93 9.34
CA ARG A 69 6.87 -14.10 10.24
C ARG A 69 8.12 -14.97 10.16
N HIS A 70 8.64 -15.20 8.95
CA HIS A 70 9.86 -15.99 8.75
C HIS A 70 11.05 -15.35 9.46
N HIS A 71 11.29 -14.07 9.22
CA HIS A 71 12.40 -13.34 9.84
C HIS A 71 12.25 -13.25 11.36
N HIS A 72 11.03 -13.03 11.86
CA HIS A 72 10.77 -13.03 13.30
C HIS A 72 11.07 -14.39 13.94
N ARG A 73 10.64 -15.52 13.33
CA ARG A 73 10.89 -16.87 13.85
C ARG A 73 12.35 -17.29 13.79
N THR A 74 13.08 -16.86 12.77
CA THR A 74 14.49 -17.21 12.60
C THR A 74 15.43 -16.29 13.38
N GLY A 75 14.93 -15.15 13.87
CA GLY A 75 15.73 -14.12 14.50
C GLY A 75 16.71 -13.44 13.53
N THR A 76 16.51 -13.61 12.22
CA THR A 76 17.35 -13.00 11.20
C THR A 76 16.84 -11.59 10.85
N PRO A 77 17.74 -10.60 10.67
CA PRO A 77 17.31 -9.28 10.24
C PRO A 77 16.69 -9.34 8.84
N LEU A 78 15.70 -8.51 8.58
CA LEU A 78 15.06 -8.40 7.28
C LEU A 78 16.08 -7.86 6.26
N ALA A 79 16.37 -8.63 5.23
CA ALA A 79 17.26 -8.20 4.16
C ALA A 79 16.62 -7.04 3.36
N PRO A 80 17.45 -6.16 2.81
CA PRO A 80 16.95 -5.05 2.03
C PRO A 80 16.36 -5.51 0.68
N LEU A 81 15.13 -5.06 0.38
CA LEU A 81 14.45 -5.32 -0.87
C LEU A 81 14.91 -4.33 -1.95
N SER A 82 15.27 -4.80 -3.14
CA SER A 82 15.51 -3.94 -4.31
C SER A 82 14.19 -3.46 -4.88
N ASP A 83 13.34 -4.39 -5.23
CA ASP A 83 12.00 -4.17 -5.76
C ASP A 83 11.13 -5.42 -5.58
N ALA A 84 9.84 -5.28 -5.80
CA ALA A 84 8.95 -6.41 -5.99
C ALA A 84 8.20 -6.27 -7.31
N VAL A 85 7.91 -7.39 -7.94
CA VAL A 85 7.20 -7.42 -9.23
C VAL A 85 5.95 -8.28 -9.10
N LEU A 86 4.81 -7.72 -9.45
CA LEU A 86 3.57 -8.49 -9.61
C LEU A 86 3.47 -8.93 -11.06
N GLU A 87 3.79 -10.18 -11.29
CA GLU A 87 3.56 -10.86 -12.55
C GLU A 87 2.09 -11.33 -12.65
N PRO A 88 1.59 -11.74 -13.82
CA PRO A 88 0.21 -12.20 -13.97
C PRO A 88 -0.19 -13.33 -13.00
N GLU A 89 0.75 -14.20 -12.63
CA GLU A 89 0.48 -15.41 -11.85
C GLU A 89 1.32 -15.52 -10.56
N ALA A 90 2.12 -14.50 -10.25
CA ALA A 90 3.02 -14.55 -9.10
C ALA A 90 3.41 -13.17 -8.56
N VAL A 91 3.89 -13.18 -7.32
CA VAL A 91 4.65 -12.09 -6.71
C VAL A 91 6.11 -12.49 -6.67
N VAL A 92 6.99 -11.65 -7.18
CA VAL A 92 8.45 -11.86 -7.22
C VAL A 92 9.12 -10.78 -6.38
N PHE A 93 10.02 -11.17 -5.51
CA PHE A 93 10.81 -10.26 -4.67
C PHE A 93 12.27 -10.33 -5.11
N HIS A 94 12.85 -9.19 -5.45
CA HIS A 94 14.26 -9.05 -5.77
C HIS A 94 14.95 -8.40 -4.56
N TRP A 95 15.87 -9.14 -3.97
CA TRP A 95 16.61 -8.71 -2.80
C TRP A 95 17.90 -7.99 -3.21
N ALA A 96 18.28 -6.95 -2.51
CA ALA A 96 19.57 -6.28 -2.73
C ALA A 96 20.75 -7.12 -2.18
N GLU A 97 20.45 -7.96 -1.22
CA GLU A 97 21.36 -8.92 -0.60
C GLU A 97 20.59 -10.22 -0.35
N SER A 98 21.22 -11.36 -0.49
CA SER A 98 20.55 -12.66 -0.28
C SER A 98 20.01 -12.77 1.15
N PRO A 99 18.69 -12.94 1.33
CA PRO A 99 18.10 -13.15 2.65
C PRO A 99 18.23 -14.61 3.14
N GLY A 100 18.91 -15.48 2.38
CA GLY A 100 19.00 -16.90 2.65
C GLY A 100 18.00 -17.74 1.85
N PHE A 101 17.50 -18.79 2.46
CA PHE A 101 16.50 -19.66 1.82
C PHE A 101 15.09 -19.12 2.04
N PRO A 102 14.24 -19.15 1.00
CA PRO A 102 12.86 -18.74 1.12
C PRO A 102 12.07 -19.68 2.06
N PRO A 103 11.12 -19.17 2.85
CA PRO A 103 10.19 -20.02 3.58
C PRO A 103 9.20 -20.68 2.61
N GLU A 104 8.72 -21.87 2.95
CA GLU A 104 7.59 -22.46 2.22
C GLU A 104 6.32 -21.55 2.37
N PRO A 105 5.54 -21.33 1.30
CA PRO A 105 5.62 -21.97 -0.03
C PRO A 105 6.30 -21.09 -1.10
N PHE A 106 7.25 -20.23 -0.72
CA PHE A 106 8.03 -19.47 -1.70
C PHE A 106 9.01 -20.38 -2.42
N GLU A 107 9.28 -20.08 -3.67
CA GLU A 107 10.26 -20.73 -4.52
C GLU A 107 11.41 -19.77 -4.82
N GLY A 108 12.55 -20.32 -5.24
CA GLY A 108 13.73 -19.55 -5.63
C GLY A 108 14.91 -19.75 -4.71
N SER A 109 15.92 -18.93 -4.89
CA SER A 109 17.17 -18.97 -4.12
C SER A 109 17.95 -17.66 -4.26
N GLY A 110 18.85 -17.40 -3.31
CA GLY A 110 19.69 -16.20 -3.36
C GLY A 110 18.86 -14.93 -3.30
N GLU A 111 19.01 -14.09 -4.32
CA GLU A 111 18.40 -12.74 -4.36
C GLU A 111 17.00 -12.71 -4.99
N VAL A 112 16.41 -13.85 -5.35
CA VAL A 112 15.08 -13.88 -5.97
C VAL A 112 14.19 -14.90 -5.27
N TRP A 113 13.08 -14.41 -4.72
CA TRP A 113 12.02 -15.24 -4.15
C TRP A 113 10.73 -15.04 -4.94
N ARG A 114 10.03 -16.11 -5.24
CA ARG A 114 8.80 -16.12 -6.01
C ARG A 114 7.68 -16.82 -5.24
N LEU A 115 6.50 -16.25 -5.24
CA LEU A 115 5.28 -16.83 -4.69
C LEU A 115 4.20 -16.82 -5.76
N SER A 116 3.71 -17.99 -6.18
CA SER A 116 2.56 -18.08 -7.09
C SER A 116 1.29 -17.59 -6.40
N LEU A 117 0.32 -17.09 -7.16
CA LEU A 117 -0.98 -16.66 -6.61
C LEU A 117 -1.72 -17.81 -5.93
N ASP A 118 -1.63 -19.01 -6.48
CA ASP A 118 -2.24 -20.23 -5.91
C ASP A 118 -1.62 -20.55 -4.54
N ASN A 119 -0.29 -20.49 -4.42
CA ASN A 119 0.41 -20.70 -3.17
C ASN A 119 0.13 -19.58 -2.16
N ALA A 120 0.01 -18.33 -2.61
CA ALA A 120 -0.37 -17.20 -1.77
C ALA A 120 -1.75 -17.40 -1.13
N ALA A 121 -2.70 -17.98 -1.86
CA ALA A 121 -4.03 -18.28 -1.35
C ALA A 121 -4.05 -19.34 -0.24
N THR A 122 -2.98 -20.12 -0.08
CA THR A 122 -2.84 -21.12 1.01
C THR A 122 -2.26 -20.53 2.29
N LEU A 123 -1.67 -19.34 2.22
CA LEU A 123 -1.10 -18.67 3.38
C LEU A 123 -2.21 -18.22 4.35
N PRO A 124 -1.99 -18.38 5.67
CA PRO A 124 -3.00 -17.97 6.64
C PRO A 124 -3.25 -16.46 6.58
N PRO A 125 -4.52 -16.03 6.50
CA PRO A 125 -4.88 -14.62 6.49
C PRO A 125 -4.87 -14.04 7.91
N ASP A 126 -3.71 -13.87 8.52
CA ASP A 126 -3.62 -13.25 9.84
C ASP A 126 -3.32 -11.76 9.71
N ALA A 127 -4.35 -10.94 9.92
CA ALA A 127 -4.26 -9.48 9.85
C ALA A 127 -3.48 -8.86 11.03
N THR A 128 -3.18 -9.65 12.08
CA THR A 128 -2.46 -9.19 13.27
C THR A 128 -0.95 -9.33 13.14
N ASP A 129 -0.49 -10.15 12.19
CA ASP A 129 0.94 -10.29 11.93
C ASP A 129 1.56 -8.98 11.42
N PRO A 130 2.80 -8.69 11.81
CA PRO A 130 3.55 -7.57 11.25
C PRO A 130 3.71 -7.76 9.73
N VAL A 131 3.86 -6.65 9.03
CA VAL A 131 4.07 -6.62 7.59
C VAL A 131 5.51 -6.23 7.30
N ALA A 132 6.21 -7.00 6.48
CA ALA A 132 7.47 -6.58 5.89
C ALA A 132 7.19 -5.49 4.83
N PHE A 133 8.03 -4.48 4.76
CA PHE A 133 7.93 -3.41 3.76
C PHE A 133 6.55 -2.74 3.67
N PRO A 134 6.03 -2.15 4.75
CA PRO A 134 4.68 -1.57 4.77
C PRO A 134 4.52 -0.37 3.82
N ALA A 135 5.61 0.25 3.40
CA ALA A 135 5.62 1.38 2.47
C ALA A 135 5.88 0.96 1.01
N LEU A 136 5.65 -0.31 0.67
CA LEU A 136 5.77 -0.81 -0.70
C LEU A 136 4.65 -0.22 -1.57
N VAL A 137 5.03 0.39 -2.69
CA VAL A 137 4.10 1.09 -3.59
C VAL A 137 4.44 0.86 -5.05
N SER A 138 3.43 0.78 -5.91
CA SER A 138 3.64 0.56 -7.34
C SER A 138 4.14 1.82 -8.05
N LEU A 139 5.18 1.64 -8.89
CA LEU A 139 5.69 2.69 -9.79
C LEU A 139 4.90 2.74 -11.10
N GLY A 140 4.48 1.59 -11.59
CA GLY A 140 3.78 1.49 -12.86
C GLY A 140 3.69 0.05 -13.35
N THR A 141 3.10 -0.10 -14.54
CA THR A 141 2.95 -1.39 -15.20
C THR A 141 3.84 -1.44 -16.43
N GLY A 142 4.65 -2.49 -16.55
CA GLY A 142 5.50 -2.76 -17.69
C GLY A 142 4.75 -3.31 -18.90
N ILE A 143 5.49 -3.59 -19.98
CA ILE A 143 4.94 -4.04 -21.28
C ILE A 143 4.27 -5.42 -21.16
N GLY A 144 4.79 -6.30 -20.31
CA GLY A 144 4.26 -7.63 -20.03
C GLY A 144 3.10 -7.66 -19.02
N ALA A 145 2.52 -6.52 -18.72
CA ALA A 145 1.48 -6.33 -17.71
C ALA A 145 1.93 -6.60 -16.26
N GLU A 146 3.23 -6.75 -16.02
CA GLU A 146 3.84 -6.79 -14.70
C GLU A 146 3.77 -5.41 -14.03
N THR A 147 3.57 -5.38 -12.71
CA THR A 147 3.61 -4.15 -11.93
C THR A 147 4.85 -4.13 -11.04
N VAL A 148 5.67 -3.11 -11.19
CA VAL A 148 6.88 -2.92 -10.37
C VAL A 148 6.55 -2.11 -9.13
N LEU A 149 6.97 -2.62 -7.96
CA LEU A 149 6.80 -1.95 -6.68
C LEU A 149 8.18 -1.65 -6.06
N VAL A 150 8.24 -0.53 -5.35
CA VAL A 150 9.43 -0.12 -4.59
C VAL A 150 9.08 0.21 -3.15
N ASP A 151 10.02 -0.03 -2.27
CA ASP A 151 9.91 0.37 -0.86
C ASP A 151 10.32 1.84 -0.70
N VAL A 152 9.33 2.70 -0.45
CA VAL A 152 9.54 4.14 -0.30
C VAL A 152 10.23 4.45 1.02
N GLU A 153 10.02 3.66 2.06
CA GLU A 153 10.66 3.84 3.36
C GLU A 153 12.18 3.67 3.23
N ARG A 154 12.62 2.63 2.55
CA ARG A 154 14.04 2.40 2.29
C ARG A 154 14.64 3.44 1.36
N SER A 155 13.90 3.87 0.36
CA SER A 155 14.37 4.87 -0.60
C SER A 155 14.62 6.24 0.06
N GLY A 156 13.97 6.50 1.20
CA GLY A 156 14.02 7.77 1.92
C GLY A 156 13.40 8.92 1.13
N VAL A 157 13.85 9.14 -0.10
CA VAL A 157 13.33 10.16 -1.02
C VAL A 157 13.16 9.53 -2.41
N LEU A 158 11.95 9.62 -2.94
CA LEU A 158 11.62 9.20 -4.30
C LEU A 158 11.20 10.42 -5.10
N GLY A 159 11.96 10.76 -6.14
CA GLY A 159 11.62 11.80 -7.10
C GLY A 159 10.85 11.23 -8.28
N VAL A 160 9.70 11.81 -8.59
CA VAL A 160 8.91 11.47 -9.79
C VAL A 160 9.08 12.58 -10.81
N ALA A 161 9.67 12.26 -11.95
CA ALA A 161 9.82 13.17 -13.09
C ALA A 161 9.07 12.63 -14.30
N ALA A 162 8.36 13.50 -15.00
CA ALA A 162 7.69 13.18 -16.27
C ALA A 162 7.66 14.41 -17.16
N ASP A 163 7.52 14.21 -18.46
CA ASP A 163 7.46 15.30 -19.45
C ASP A 163 6.29 16.24 -19.25
N HIS A 164 5.22 15.73 -18.62
CA HIS A 164 4.02 16.50 -18.32
C HIS A 164 3.77 16.57 -16.81
N PRO A 165 3.63 17.77 -16.22
CA PRO A 165 3.35 17.94 -14.78
C PRO A 165 2.10 17.19 -14.30
N GLU A 166 1.10 17.05 -15.17
CA GLU A 166 -0.13 16.30 -14.85
C GLU A 166 0.14 14.82 -14.60
N LEU A 167 1.09 14.22 -15.32
CA LEU A 167 1.49 12.82 -15.09
C LEU A 167 2.24 12.65 -13.78
N GLN A 168 3.11 13.60 -13.43
CA GLN A 168 3.79 13.60 -12.13
C GLN A 168 2.78 13.64 -10.98
N HIS A 169 1.86 14.58 -11.02
CA HIS A 169 0.82 14.71 -9.99
C HIS A 169 -0.07 13.46 -9.93
N ALA A 170 -0.45 12.92 -11.09
CA ALA A 170 -1.27 11.71 -11.15
C ALA A 170 -0.55 10.49 -10.56
N THR A 171 0.74 10.33 -10.81
CA THR A 171 1.56 9.23 -10.27
C THR A 171 1.69 9.35 -8.75
N ILE A 172 2.04 10.54 -8.24
CA ILE A 172 2.14 10.78 -6.80
C ILE A 172 0.79 10.56 -6.11
N ALA A 173 -0.30 11.03 -6.73
CA ALA A 173 -1.65 10.82 -6.20
C ALA A 173 -2.03 9.33 -6.19
N ALA A 174 -1.65 8.56 -7.21
CA ALA A 174 -1.87 7.11 -7.27
C ALA A 174 -1.13 6.38 -6.16
N MET A 175 0.15 6.68 -5.94
CA MET A 175 0.96 6.14 -4.85
C MET A 175 0.36 6.47 -3.48
N ALA A 176 -0.05 7.72 -3.27
CA ALA A 176 -0.67 8.13 -2.02
C ALA A 176 -2.00 7.41 -1.75
N VAL A 177 -2.82 7.20 -2.80
CA VAL A 177 -4.07 6.44 -2.72
C VAL A 177 -3.80 4.96 -2.43
N GLU A 178 -2.81 4.36 -3.08
CA GLU A 178 -2.41 2.97 -2.87
C GLU A 178 -2.00 2.75 -1.41
N LEU A 179 -1.06 3.53 -0.87
CA LEU A 179 -0.64 3.46 0.53
C LEU A 179 -1.81 3.72 1.49
N ALA A 180 -2.73 4.62 1.13
CA ALA A 180 -3.89 4.93 1.95
C ALA A 180 -4.91 3.78 2.03
N CYS A 181 -4.98 2.92 1.02
CA CYS A 181 -6.00 1.89 0.88
C CYS A 181 -5.45 0.47 1.05
N ALA A 182 -4.16 0.26 0.86
CA ALA A 182 -3.54 -1.06 0.92
C ALA A 182 -3.62 -1.68 2.33
N SER A 183 -3.90 -2.98 2.40
CA SER A 183 -3.97 -3.73 3.65
C SER A 183 -2.59 -3.88 4.30
N TRP A 184 -1.55 -4.11 3.49
CA TRP A 184 -0.17 -4.18 3.97
C TRP A 184 0.37 -2.86 4.51
N ALA A 185 -0.21 -1.72 4.11
CA ALA A 185 0.16 -0.37 4.57
C ALA A 185 -0.69 0.14 5.74
N ALA A 186 -1.32 -0.75 6.52
CA ALA A 186 -2.27 -0.36 7.58
C ALA A 186 -1.66 0.63 8.59
N GLU A 187 -0.39 0.49 8.91
CA GLU A 187 0.34 1.34 9.85
C GLU A 187 0.91 2.61 9.20
N VAL A 188 0.89 2.71 7.86
CA VAL A 188 1.44 3.86 7.15
C VAL A 188 0.48 5.05 7.24
N ARG A 189 1.04 6.23 7.54
CA ARG A 189 0.33 7.51 7.53
C ARG A 189 0.84 8.36 6.38
N VAL A 190 -0.07 8.79 5.54
CA VAL A 190 0.24 9.58 4.34
C VAL A 190 -0.08 11.05 4.59
N THR A 191 0.91 11.91 4.45
CA THR A 191 0.72 13.36 4.47
C THR A 191 0.99 13.90 3.07
N VAL A 192 -0.02 14.47 2.44
CA VAL A 192 0.08 15.08 1.11
C VAL A 192 0.15 16.60 1.27
N VAL A 193 1.14 17.20 0.64
CA VAL A 193 1.33 18.65 0.68
C VAL A 193 1.09 19.23 -0.72
N GLY A 194 0.15 20.18 -0.81
CA GLY A 194 -0.25 20.77 -2.09
C GLY A 194 -1.15 19.86 -2.93
N GLY A 195 -1.50 20.34 -4.14
CA GLY A 195 -2.32 19.60 -5.10
C GLY A 195 -3.81 19.44 -4.72
N ASP A 196 -4.57 18.75 -5.58
CA ASP A 196 -5.98 18.43 -5.31
C ASP A 196 -6.09 17.16 -4.48
N GLY A 197 -6.12 17.34 -3.18
CA GLY A 197 -6.24 16.22 -2.24
C GLY A 197 -7.63 15.60 -2.10
N ARG A 198 -8.63 15.99 -2.90
CA ARG A 198 -10.02 15.51 -2.75
C ARG A 198 -10.14 14.01 -2.91
N LEU A 199 -9.51 13.46 -3.95
CA LEU A 199 -9.53 12.02 -4.22
C LEU A 199 -8.81 11.23 -3.12
N ILE A 200 -7.65 11.71 -2.70
CA ILE A 200 -6.81 11.07 -1.69
C ILE A 200 -7.53 11.07 -0.33
N ARG A 201 -8.15 12.19 0.06
CA ARG A 201 -8.99 12.27 1.28
C ARG A 201 -10.19 11.34 1.21
N ALA A 202 -10.82 11.25 0.04
CA ALA A 202 -11.95 10.36 -0.14
C ALA A 202 -11.55 8.87 -0.01
N ALA A 203 -10.36 8.50 -0.41
CA ALA A 203 -9.84 7.14 -0.36
C ALA A 203 -9.31 6.76 1.05
N GLY A 204 -8.47 7.59 1.62
CA GLY A 204 -7.59 7.21 2.73
C GLY A 204 -8.15 7.33 4.15
N GLY A 205 -9.34 7.90 4.36
CA GLY A 205 -9.90 8.06 5.71
C GLY A 205 -8.93 8.77 6.67
N ASP A 206 -8.80 8.21 7.86
CA ASP A 206 -7.98 8.79 8.95
C ASP A 206 -6.47 8.62 8.75
N ARG A 207 -6.05 7.77 7.80
CA ARG A 207 -4.65 7.54 7.47
C ARG A 207 -4.04 8.62 6.58
N VAL A 208 -4.88 9.44 5.97
CA VAL A 208 -4.44 10.48 5.03
C VAL A 208 -4.72 11.87 5.56
N GLN A 209 -3.70 12.70 5.51
CA GLN A 209 -3.81 14.12 5.80
C GLN A 209 -3.36 14.93 4.58
N VAL A 210 -4.15 15.91 4.20
CA VAL A 210 -3.79 16.87 3.14
C VAL A 210 -3.56 18.25 3.77
N MET A 211 -2.38 18.80 3.53
CA MET A 211 -1.94 20.09 4.05
C MET A 211 -1.51 20.99 2.87
N ASN A 212 -1.66 22.29 3.02
CA ASN A 212 -1.24 23.24 1.98
C ASN A 212 0.14 23.83 2.30
N ASP A 213 0.56 23.77 3.56
CA ASP A 213 1.80 24.34 4.04
C ASP A 213 2.83 23.25 4.35
N PRO A 214 3.98 23.22 3.64
CA PRO A 214 5.04 22.25 3.86
C PRO A 214 5.68 22.33 5.25
N GLU A 215 5.83 23.53 5.80
CA GLU A 215 6.48 23.71 7.11
C GLU A 215 5.63 23.10 8.22
N SER A 216 4.31 23.37 8.21
CA SER A 216 3.37 22.75 9.14
C SER A 216 3.33 21.22 8.99
N ALA A 217 3.45 20.71 7.77
CA ALA A 217 3.52 19.28 7.51
C ALA A 217 4.76 18.65 8.14
N LEU A 218 5.94 19.26 7.96
CA LEU A 218 7.19 18.79 8.54
C LEU A 218 7.18 18.84 10.07
N VAL A 219 6.67 19.90 10.66
CA VAL A 219 6.51 19.99 12.13
C VAL A 219 5.67 18.85 12.64
N ARG A 220 4.55 18.57 11.98
CA ARG A 220 3.63 17.51 12.40
C ARG A 220 4.23 16.09 12.25
N ILE A 221 4.99 15.85 11.18
CA ILE A 221 5.70 14.58 10.97
C ILE A 221 6.73 14.39 12.08
N ARG A 222 7.52 15.43 12.41
CA ARG A 222 8.50 15.38 13.49
C ARG A 222 7.87 15.10 14.85
N CYS A 223 6.76 15.78 15.17
CA CYS A 223 6.05 15.53 16.44
C CYS A 223 5.59 14.08 16.54
N ARG A 224 4.98 13.53 15.49
CA ARG A 224 4.55 12.12 15.48
C ARG A 224 5.71 11.13 15.58
N HIS A 225 6.82 11.44 14.92
CA HIS A 225 8.02 10.60 15.03
C HIS A 225 8.56 10.60 16.46
N ALA A 226 8.60 11.76 17.11
CA ALA A 226 9.02 11.87 18.51
C ALA A 226 8.05 11.13 19.47
N GLU A 227 6.75 11.23 19.25
CA GLU A 227 5.74 10.48 20.02
C GLU A 227 5.91 8.96 19.88
N ARG A 228 6.16 8.48 18.67
CA ARG A 228 6.40 7.05 18.41
C ARG A 228 7.70 6.57 19.06
N ALA A 229 8.79 7.33 18.92
CA ALA A 229 10.06 7.00 19.54
C ALA A 229 9.96 6.95 21.07
N ALA A 230 9.20 7.88 21.67
CA ALA A 230 8.95 7.88 23.11
C ALA A 230 8.11 6.67 23.55
N ALA A 231 7.12 6.25 22.75
CA ALA A 231 6.30 5.07 23.04
C ALA A 231 7.14 3.78 23.00
N LEU A 232 7.97 3.60 21.98
CA LEU A 232 8.87 2.44 21.85
C LEU A 232 9.87 2.37 22.99
N GLY A 233 10.49 3.48 23.38
CA GLY A 233 11.40 3.51 24.52
C GLY A 233 10.72 3.22 25.87
N GLN A 234 9.40 3.46 25.99
CA GLN A 234 8.62 3.06 27.16
C GLN A 234 8.26 1.57 27.18
N GLU A 235 8.09 0.96 26.02
CA GLU A 235 7.84 -0.49 25.91
C GLU A 235 9.10 -1.29 26.25
N GLU A 236 10.27 -0.91 25.72
CA GLU A 236 11.56 -1.53 26.07
C GLU A 236 11.87 -1.45 27.58
N LEU A 237 11.45 -0.38 28.25
CA LEU A 237 11.63 -0.22 29.70
C LEU A 237 10.63 -1.06 30.55
N ARG A 238 9.55 -1.54 29.97
CA ARG A 238 8.58 -2.40 30.66
C ARG A 238 8.90 -3.90 30.55
N GLU A 239 9.74 -4.25 29.60
CA GLU A 239 10.20 -5.65 29.39
C GLU A 239 11.51 -5.95 30.15
N LEU A 240 12.13 -4.97 30.79
CA LEU A 240 13.27 -5.09 31.72
C LEU A 240 12.81 -5.15 33.18
#